data_788ec7438799e97c66212b9eee1fb46c
#
_entry.id   788ec7438799e97c66212b9eee1fb46c
#
_cell.length_a   1.000
_cell.length_b   1.000
_cell.length_c   1.000
_cell.angle_alpha   90.00
_cell.angle_beta   90.00
_cell.angle_gamma   90.00
#
_symmetry.space_group_name_H-M   'P 1'
#
loop_
_entity.id
_entity.type
_entity.pdbx_description
1 polymer ?
#
loop_
_entity_poly.entity_id
_entity_poly.type
_entity_poly.pdbx_seq_one_letter_code
_entity_poly.pdbx_strand_id
1 'polypeptide(L)'
;MRTVKKSVILSSVQYIIVFIGFALSYMFTYPQYDVLLFTRDFKGDIVSVLREALYYGNGRFLGNVLGFYFSHHFTAAIFVSAFFLTLIVFLANKLFFDGNKKAIFPIAVLIAFPAVGLIREAYSMIAAFCNYVVPLAFALTSGIFIKKLKANGSRFLYIPLAFSAIGACLFSENTTIVMLCVAALIIAGDFMSRKKASASGIMNLVFTVIGTLIMYLIPRVTDTKEKLDYYRGYVETKALIFNITSTLRSFALLANQYALVYVIISSALIYVLYRQYGTNRIIKFILTAILAVFPLTCVFALILAQKANELAALY
;
A
#
# COMPACT_ATOMS: atom_id res chain seq x y z
N MET A 1 -19.43 -10.30 -30.26
CA MET A 1 -18.12 -10.94 -30.03
C MET A 1 -16.90 -10.09 -30.46
N ARG A 2 -16.87 -9.47 -31.65
CA ARG A 2 -15.71 -8.65 -32.14
C ARG A 2 -15.39 -7.43 -31.23
N THR A 3 -16.38 -6.72 -30.70
CA THR A 3 -16.19 -5.54 -29.81
C THR A 3 -15.61 -5.91 -28.46
N VAL A 4 -16.00 -7.05 -27.87
CA VAL A 4 -15.47 -7.54 -26.60
C VAL A 4 -13.99 -7.93 -26.74
N LYS A 5 -13.61 -8.64 -27.83
CA LYS A 5 -12.22 -8.99 -28.11
C LYS A 5 -11.33 -7.75 -28.26
N LYS A 6 -11.77 -6.72 -29.02
CA LYS A 6 -11.01 -5.45 -29.14
C LYS A 6 -10.85 -4.75 -27.79
N SER A 7 -11.85 -4.84 -26.94
CA SER A 7 -11.82 -4.23 -25.61
C SER A 7 -10.78 -4.87 -24.69
N VAL A 8 -10.70 -6.19 -24.67
CA VAL A 8 -9.71 -6.93 -23.85
C VAL A 8 -8.29 -6.66 -24.35
N ILE A 9 -8.06 -6.75 -25.67
CA ILE A 9 -6.74 -6.50 -26.27
C ILE A 9 -6.23 -5.09 -25.89
N LEU A 10 -7.07 -4.06 -26.01
CA LEU A 10 -6.65 -2.69 -25.72
C LEU A 10 -6.26 -2.52 -24.23
N SER A 11 -7.00 -3.15 -23.29
CA SER A 11 -6.63 -3.10 -21.89
C SER A 11 -5.32 -3.82 -21.60
N SER A 12 -5.10 -4.98 -22.23
CA SER A 12 -3.84 -5.74 -22.10
C SER A 12 -2.65 -4.93 -22.58
N VAL A 13 -2.79 -4.26 -23.73
CA VAL A 13 -1.73 -3.38 -24.27
C VAL A 13 -1.43 -2.23 -23.28
N GLN A 14 -2.44 -1.61 -22.68
CA GLN A 14 -2.23 -0.55 -21.69
C GLN A 14 -1.44 -1.06 -20.46
N TYR A 15 -1.76 -2.24 -19.93
CA TYR A 15 -1.01 -2.83 -18.81
C TYR A 15 0.42 -3.20 -19.20
N ILE A 16 0.66 -3.68 -20.43
CA ILE A 16 2.02 -3.94 -20.92
C ILE A 16 2.82 -2.64 -21.00
N ILE A 17 2.25 -1.55 -21.49
CA ILE A 17 2.91 -0.23 -21.52
C ILE A 17 3.24 0.24 -20.09
N VAL A 18 2.31 0.09 -19.17
CA VAL A 18 2.51 0.45 -17.73
C VAL A 18 3.65 -0.39 -17.14
N PHE A 19 3.67 -1.70 -17.41
CA PHE A 19 4.73 -2.59 -16.95
C PHE A 19 6.10 -2.18 -17.48
N ILE A 20 6.19 -1.93 -18.79
CA ILE A 20 7.44 -1.49 -19.43
C ILE A 20 7.90 -0.15 -18.84
N GLY A 21 6.98 0.80 -18.65
CA GLY A 21 7.29 2.10 -18.04
C GLY A 21 7.87 1.95 -16.62
N PHE A 22 7.28 1.10 -15.77
CA PHE A 22 7.81 0.81 -14.45
C PHE A 22 9.15 0.07 -14.50
N ALA A 23 9.29 -0.93 -15.38
CA ALA A 23 10.54 -1.66 -15.54
C ALA A 23 11.69 -0.72 -15.94
N LEU A 24 11.46 0.13 -16.94
CA LEU A 24 12.44 1.15 -17.34
C LEU A 24 12.79 2.10 -16.18
N SER A 25 11.81 2.56 -15.39
CA SER A 25 12.08 3.41 -14.24
C SER A 25 12.96 2.72 -13.21
N TYR A 26 12.76 1.43 -12.95
CA TYR A 26 13.58 0.66 -12.01
C TYR A 26 14.98 0.33 -12.53
N MET A 27 15.20 0.28 -13.84
CA MET A 27 16.56 0.11 -14.42
C MET A 27 17.50 1.26 -14.06
N PHE A 28 16.98 2.43 -13.69
CA PHE A 28 17.75 3.60 -13.26
C PHE A 28 17.86 3.72 -11.73
N THR A 29 17.34 2.74 -10.96
CA THR A 29 17.55 2.72 -9.52
C THR A 29 18.86 2.03 -9.18
N TYR A 30 19.50 2.48 -8.09
CA TYR A 30 20.76 1.91 -7.61
C TYR A 30 20.52 1.13 -6.32
N PRO A 31 21.29 0.05 -6.06
CA PRO A 31 21.32 -0.58 -4.75
C PRO A 31 21.66 0.45 -3.68
N GLN A 32 20.80 0.57 -2.66
CA GLN A 32 21.00 1.52 -1.56
C GLN A 32 21.36 0.77 -0.28
N TYR A 33 21.60 1.50 0.79
CA TYR A 33 22.18 1.08 2.05
C TYR A 33 21.70 -0.29 2.56
N ASP A 34 20.39 -0.52 2.73
CA ASP A 34 19.85 -1.79 3.21
C ASP A 34 20.12 -2.95 2.25
N VAL A 35 20.08 -2.70 0.94
CA VAL A 35 20.36 -3.72 -0.08
C VAL A 35 21.82 -4.17 0.02
N LEU A 36 22.75 -3.21 0.19
CA LEU A 36 24.17 -3.50 0.35
C LEU A 36 24.45 -4.26 1.66
N LEU A 37 23.79 -3.87 2.76
CA LEU A 37 23.89 -4.59 4.03
C LEU A 37 23.36 -6.02 3.90
N PHE A 38 22.19 -6.23 3.32
CA PHE A 38 21.63 -7.56 3.16
C PHE A 38 22.46 -8.44 2.23
N THR A 39 23.04 -7.87 1.17
CA THR A 39 23.97 -8.61 0.29
C THR A 39 25.25 -9.01 0.99
N ARG A 40 25.75 -8.20 1.93
CA ARG A 40 26.93 -8.49 2.72
C ARG A 40 26.67 -9.49 3.84
N ASP A 41 25.57 -9.32 4.58
CA ASP A 41 25.34 -9.98 5.86
C ASP A 41 24.57 -11.31 5.72
N PHE A 42 23.84 -11.51 4.62
CA PHE A 42 23.03 -12.70 4.39
C PHE A 42 23.45 -13.44 3.11
N LYS A 43 23.10 -14.73 3.06
CA LYS A 43 23.28 -15.54 1.84
C LYS A 43 22.03 -15.43 0.96
N GLY A 44 22.23 -15.43 -0.36
CA GLY A 44 21.13 -15.28 -1.34
C GLY A 44 20.39 -16.58 -1.68
N ASP A 45 20.74 -17.72 -1.08
CA ASP A 45 20.00 -18.98 -1.30
C ASP A 45 18.68 -18.98 -0.52
N ILE A 46 17.66 -19.64 -1.08
CA ILE A 46 16.29 -19.58 -0.55
C ILE A 46 16.16 -20.11 0.88
N VAL A 47 16.94 -21.11 1.25
CA VAL A 47 16.87 -21.71 2.59
C VAL A 47 17.43 -20.75 3.63
N SER A 48 18.59 -20.15 3.34
CA SER A 48 19.20 -19.13 4.20
C SER A 48 18.27 -17.90 4.31
N VAL A 49 17.69 -17.41 3.21
CA VAL A 49 16.75 -16.29 3.20
C VAL A 49 15.54 -16.56 4.08
N LEU A 50 14.92 -17.73 3.98
CA LEU A 50 13.77 -18.10 4.82
C LEU A 50 14.15 -18.14 6.30
N ARG A 51 15.30 -18.73 6.62
CA ARG A 51 15.83 -18.82 7.98
C ARG A 51 16.09 -17.42 8.55
N GLU A 52 16.85 -16.60 7.84
CA GLU A 52 17.21 -15.26 8.29
C GLU A 52 15.96 -14.36 8.43
N ALA A 53 15.01 -14.44 7.49
CA ALA A 53 13.76 -13.69 7.58
C ALA A 53 12.96 -14.07 8.84
N LEU A 54 12.98 -15.34 9.24
CA LEU A 54 12.30 -15.82 10.44
C LEU A 54 12.99 -15.29 11.72
N TYR A 55 14.33 -15.29 11.74
CA TYR A 55 15.14 -14.91 12.90
C TYR A 55 15.58 -13.45 12.91
N TYR A 56 15.15 -12.64 11.94
CA TYR A 56 15.51 -11.22 11.88
C TYR A 56 14.95 -10.39 13.05
N GLY A 57 13.85 -10.83 13.65
CA GLY A 57 13.35 -10.31 14.92
C GLY A 57 12.33 -9.17 14.82
N ASN A 58 12.01 -8.68 13.61
CA ASN A 58 11.03 -7.59 13.44
C ASN A 58 9.60 -8.07 13.13
N GLY A 59 9.38 -9.37 12.92
CA GLY A 59 8.07 -9.96 12.59
C GLY A 59 7.60 -9.76 11.15
N ARG A 60 8.34 -9.03 10.31
CA ARG A 60 8.01 -8.74 8.90
C ARG A 60 8.41 -9.89 7.98
N PHE A 61 7.93 -11.09 8.27
CA PHE A 61 8.41 -12.30 7.62
C PHE A 61 8.40 -12.26 6.10
N LEU A 62 7.25 -11.96 5.47
CA LEU A 62 7.15 -11.92 4.01
C LEU A 62 7.96 -10.78 3.39
N GLY A 63 7.96 -9.62 4.02
CA GLY A 63 8.75 -8.48 3.56
C GLY A 63 10.25 -8.74 3.61
N ASN A 64 10.73 -9.38 4.70
CA ASN A 64 12.13 -9.76 4.84
C ASN A 64 12.52 -10.85 3.83
N VAL A 65 11.68 -11.88 3.63
CA VAL A 65 11.95 -12.94 2.64
C VAL A 65 12.16 -12.32 1.25
N LEU A 66 11.24 -11.46 0.82
CA LEU A 66 11.37 -10.82 -0.48
C LEU A 66 12.54 -9.82 -0.52
N GLY A 67 12.72 -9.02 0.53
CA GLY A 67 13.78 -8.03 0.63
C GLY A 67 15.16 -8.68 0.57
N PHE A 68 15.43 -9.73 1.35
CA PHE A 68 16.71 -10.44 1.37
C PHE A 68 16.97 -11.14 0.04
N TYR A 69 15.98 -11.86 -0.50
CA TYR A 69 16.13 -12.55 -1.77
C TYR A 69 16.44 -11.59 -2.93
N PHE A 70 15.66 -10.53 -3.08
CA PHE A 70 15.83 -9.59 -4.18
C PHE A 70 17.04 -8.65 -4.01
N SER A 71 17.58 -8.50 -2.82
CA SER A 71 18.85 -7.81 -2.62
C SER A 71 20.01 -8.54 -3.31
N HIS A 72 19.97 -9.87 -3.36
CA HIS A 72 20.96 -10.70 -4.08
C HIS A 72 20.63 -10.87 -5.57
N HIS A 73 19.39 -10.65 -5.98
CA HIS A 73 18.90 -10.88 -7.34
C HIS A 73 18.34 -9.60 -7.96
N PHE A 74 19.19 -8.57 -8.05
CA PHE A 74 18.76 -7.20 -8.41
C PHE A 74 18.05 -7.13 -9.76
N THR A 75 18.51 -7.87 -10.78
CA THR A 75 17.81 -7.91 -12.07
C THR A 75 16.39 -8.46 -11.94
N ALA A 76 16.19 -9.51 -11.15
CA ALA A 76 14.85 -10.03 -10.86
C ALA A 76 14.01 -9.02 -10.07
N ALA A 77 14.63 -8.26 -9.15
CA ALA A 77 13.98 -7.21 -8.39
C ALA A 77 13.34 -6.15 -9.30
N ILE A 78 14.01 -5.73 -10.38
CA ILE A 78 13.48 -4.76 -11.34
C ILE A 78 12.15 -5.26 -11.93
N PHE A 79 12.13 -6.48 -12.45
CA PHE A 79 10.92 -7.04 -13.08
C PHE A 79 9.82 -7.31 -12.08
N VAL A 80 10.16 -7.77 -10.88
CA VAL A 80 9.18 -8.05 -9.81
C VAL A 80 8.58 -6.75 -9.27
N SER A 81 9.38 -5.69 -9.12
CA SER A 81 8.88 -4.38 -8.71
C SER A 81 7.92 -3.80 -9.77
N ALA A 82 8.29 -3.86 -11.04
CA ALA A 82 7.42 -3.45 -12.14
C ALA A 82 6.12 -4.28 -12.19
N PHE A 83 6.22 -5.59 -11.95
CA PHE A 83 5.06 -6.48 -11.86
C PHE A 83 4.12 -6.07 -10.73
N PHE A 84 4.62 -5.87 -9.50
CA PHE A 84 3.78 -5.50 -8.38
C PHE A 84 3.13 -4.13 -8.56
N LEU A 85 3.84 -3.13 -9.09
CA LEU A 85 3.24 -1.83 -9.40
C LEU A 85 2.14 -1.95 -10.46
N THR A 86 2.37 -2.72 -11.53
CA THR A 86 1.36 -2.97 -12.55
C THR A 86 0.16 -3.73 -11.98
N LEU A 87 0.42 -4.72 -11.11
CA LEU A 87 -0.62 -5.46 -10.40
C LEU A 87 -1.44 -4.53 -9.50
N ILE A 88 -0.82 -3.60 -8.78
CA ILE A 88 -1.52 -2.60 -7.97
C ILE A 88 -2.41 -1.72 -8.86
N VAL A 89 -1.92 -1.25 -10.02
CA VAL A 89 -2.75 -0.51 -11.00
C VAL A 89 -3.95 -1.35 -11.44
N PHE A 90 -3.73 -2.62 -11.77
CA PHE A 90 -4.79 -3.53 -12.19
C PHE A 90 -5.83 -3.76 -11.08
N LEU A 91 -5.38 -4.05 -9.85
CA LEU A 91 -6.25 -4.33 -8.72
C LEU A 91 -7.04 -3.08 -8.30
N ALA A 92 -6.40 -1.91 -8.25
CA ALA A 92 -7.05 -0.64 -7.96
C ALA A 92 -8.10 -0.30 -9.03
N ASN A 93 -7.75 -0.45 -10.31
CA ASN A 93 -8.70 -0.26 -11.41
C ASN A 93 -9.90 -1.22 -11.30
N LYS A 94 -9.64 -2.49 -10.96
CA LYS A 94 -10.70 -3.50 -10.81
C LYS A 94 -11.59 -3.23 -9.59
N LEU A 95 -11.00 -2.80 -8.49
CA LEU A 95 -11.72 -2.58 -7.23
C LEU A 95 -12.57 -1.31 -7.27
N PHE A 96 -11.99 -0.19 -7.72
CA PHE A 96 -12.60 1.13 -7.61
C PHE A 96 -13.29 1.60 -8.90
N PHE A 97 -12.83 1.12 -10.06
CA PHE A 97 -13.28 1.60 -11.38
C PHE A 97 -13.92 0.50 -12.25
N ASP A 98 -14.20 -0.68 -11.69
CA ASP A 98 -14.78 -1.86 -12.37
C ASP A 98 -14.07 -2.26 -13.67
N GLY A 99 -12.76 -2.00 -13.73
CA GLY A 99 -11.94 -2.30 -14.90
C GLY A 99 -12.05 -1.27 -16.03
N ASN A 100 -12.43 -0.03 -15.71
CA ASN A 100 -12.55 1.05 -16.70
C ASN A 100 -11.17 1.41 -17.28
N LYS A 101 -11.02 1.24 -18.59
CA LYS A 101 -9.76 1.49 -19.31
C LYS A 101 -9.23 2.92 -19.17
N LYS A 102 -10.13 3.90 -19.04
CA LYS A 102 -9.76 5.32 -18.92
C LYS A 102 -9.08 5.62 -17.58
N ALA A 103 -9.23 4.73 -16.58
CA ALA A 103 -8.61 4.88 -15.27
C ALA A 103 -7.19 4.30 -15.20
N ILE A 104 -6.77 3.43 -16.15
CA ILE A 104 -5.49 2.71 -16.08
C ILE A 104 -4.32 3.69 -16.02
N PHE A 105 -4.17 4.58 -16.99
CA PHE A 105 -3.06 5.54 -17.01
C PHE A 105 -3.11 6.56 -15.86
N PRO A 106 -4.25 7.18 -15.51
CA PRO A 106 -4.32 8.04 -14.32
C PRO A 106 -3.87 7.33 -13.03
N ILE A 107 -4.28 6.08 -12.81
CA ILE A 107 -3.83 5.29 -11.65
C ILE A 107 -2.32 5.02 -11.75
N ALA A 108 -1.82 4.62 -12.91
CA ALA A 108 -0.40 4.36 -13.12
C ALA A 108 0.45 5.61 -12.86
N VAL A 109 -0.01 6.78 -13.31
CA VAL A 109 0.68 8.06 -13.05
C VAL A 109 0.65 8.39 -11.56
N LEU A 110 -0.47 8.23 -10.85
CA LEU A 110 -0.52 8.42 -9.39
C LEU A 110 0.48 7.53 -8.64
N ILE A 111 0.67 6.31 -9.11
CA ILE A 111 1.63 5.37 -8.53
C ILE A 111 3.06 5.71 -8.94
N ALA A 112 3.30 6.15 -10.17
CA ALA A 112 4.62 6.48 -10.68
C ALA A 112 5.22 7.76 -10.08
N PHE A 113 4.36 8.71 -9.69
CA PHE A 113 4.77 9.97 -9.07
C PHE A 113 4.48 9.99 -7.56
N PRO A 114 5.08 9.07 -6.79
CA PRO A 114 4.98 9.16 -5.34
C PRO A 114 5.62 10.47 -4.92
N ALA A 115 4.96 11.17 -4.02
CA ALA A 115 5.51 12.37 -3.43
C ALA A 115 6.93 12.09 -2.90
N VAL A 116 7.83 13.00 -3.17
CA VAL A 116 9.25 12.93 -2.86
C VAL A 116 9.53 12.60 -1.39
N GLY A 117 10.67 12.07 -1.05
CA GLY A 117 11.08 11.72 0.30
C GLY A 117 10.77 10.27 0.67
N LEU A 118 10.06 10.05 1.78
CA LEU A 118 9.80 8.71 2.34
C LEU A 118 9.20 7.71 1.33
N ILE A 119 8.32 8.20 0.42
CA ILE A 119 7.70 7.33 -0.60
C ILE A 119 8.71 7.02 -1.70
N ARG A 120 9.58 7.96 -2.09
CA ARG A 120 10.66 7.70 -3.04
C ARG A 120 11.61 6.63 -2.50
N GLU A 121 11.98 6.70 -1.23
CA GLU A 121 12.79 5.68 -0.58
C GLU A 121 12.10 4.32 -0.59
N ALA A 122 10.80 4.25 -0.27
CA ALA A 122 10.04 3.02 -0.33
C ALA A 122 9.97 2.41 -1.74
N TYR A 123 10.14 3.21 -2.79
CA TYR A 123 10.16 2.71 -4.17
C TYR A 123 11.56 2.38 -4.66
N SER A 124 12.57 3.16 -4.30
CA SER A 124 13.95 2.96 -4.79
C SER A 124 14.71 1.88 -4.03
N MET A 125 14.40 1.67 -2.75
CA MET A 125 15.01 0.64 -1.91
C MET A 125 14.20 -0.64 -1.99
N ILE A 126 14.77 -1.72 -2.55
CA ILE A 126 14.04 -2.99 -2.73
C ILE A 126 13.52 -3.57 -1.42
N ALA A 127 14.26 -3.45 -0.32
CA ALA A 127 13.82 -3.89 1.00
C ALA A 127 12.58 -3.10 1.48
N ALA A 128 12.59 -1.77 1.32
CA ALA A 128 11.45 -0.93 1.65
C ALA A 128 10.28 -1.17 0.70
N PHE A 129 10.54 -1.36 -0.61
CA PHE A 129 9.53 -1.73 -1.60
C PHE A 129 8.79 -3.01 -1.19
N CYS A 130 9.53 -4.05 -0.81
CA CYS A 130 8.96 -5.32 -0.37
C CYS A 130 8.10 -5.14 0.90
N ASN A 131 8.53 -4.31 1.85
CA ASN A 131 7.82 -4.11 3.11
C ASN A 131 6.60 -3.17 3.03
N TYR A 132 6.59 -2.20 2.10
CA TYR A 132 5.56 -1.14 2.09
C TYR A 132 4.73 -1.09 0.81
N VAL A 133 5.27 -1.49 -0.34
CA VAL A 133 4.56 -1.42 -1.62
C VAL A 133 3.87 -2.75 -1.95
N VAL A 134 4.59 -3.87 -1.82
CA VAL A 134 4.04 -5.20 -2.09
C VAL A 134 2.76 -5.49 -1.29
N PRO A 135 2.68 -5.19 0.03
CA PRO A 135 1.48 -5.46 0.82
C PRO A 135 0.23 -4.73 0.32
N LEU A 136 0.38 -3.62 -0.40
CA LEU A 136 -0.77 -2.93 -1.00
C LEU A 136 -1.48 -3.81 -2.05
N ALA A 137 -0.74 -4.63 -2.79
CA ALA A 137 -1.34 -5.59 -3.72
C ALA A 137 -2.17 -6.64 -2.97
N PHE A 138 -1.69 -7.12 -1.82
CA PHE A 138 -2.45 -8.04 -0.96
C PHE A 138 -3.71 -7.38 -0.38
N ALA A 139 -3.60 -6.14 0.11
CA ALA A 139 -4.73 -5.38 0.64
C ALA A 139 -5.83 -5.14 -0.43
N LEU A 140 -5.44 -4.73 -1.64
CA LEU A 140 -6.38 -4.54 -2.76
C LEU A 140 -7.02 -5.86 -3.19
N THR A 141 -6.25 -6.95 -3.16
CA THR A 141 -6.75 -8.30 -3.46
C THR A 141 -7.83 -8.72 -2.46
N SER A 142 -7.62 -8.49 -1.16
CA SER A 142 -8.64 -8.70 -0.12
C SER A 142 -9.92 -7.92 -0.43
N GLY A 143 -9.80 -6.65 -0.80
CA GLY A 143 -10.94 -5.81 -1.19
C GLY A 143 -11.74 -6.38 -2.37
N ILE A 144 -11.05 -6.92 -3.40
CA ILE A 144 -11.69 -7.57 -4.54
C ILE A 144 -12.45 -8.83 -4.11
N PHE A 145 -11.85 -9.67 -3.24
CA PHE A 145 -12.52 -10.88 -2.77
C PHE A 145 -13.71 -10.56 -1.88
N ILE A 146 -13.65 -9.54 -1.04
CA ILE A 146 -14.80 -9.05 -0.26
C ILE A 146 -15.93 -8.61 -1.21
N LYS A 147 -15.60 -7.82 -2.26
CA LYS A 147 -16.57 -7.38 -3.27
C LYS A 147 -17.22 -8.57 -3.99
N LYS A 148 -16.44 -9.57 -4.38
CA LYS A 148 -16.94 -10.80 -5.03
C LYS A 148 -17.80 -11.65 -4.09
N LEU A 149 -17.41 -11.82 -2.83
CA LEU A 149 -18.18 -12.55 -1.82
C LEU A 149 -19.54 -11.90 -1.57
N LYS A 150 -19.58 -10.55 -1.53
CA LYS A 150 -20.85 -9.82 -1.40
C LYS A 150 -21.76 -9.98 -2.62
N ALA A 151 -21.19 -10.16 -3.82
CA ALA A 151 -21.94 -10.33 -5.06
C ALA A 151 -22.37 -11.79 -5.33
N ASN A 152 -21.46 -12.74 -5.18
CA ASN A 152 -21.65 -14.13 -5.68
C ASN A 152 -21.82 -15.16 -4.56
N GLY A 153 -21.47 -14.85 -3.30
CA GLY A 153 -21.63 -15.72 -2.13
C GLY A 153 -20.83 -17.02 -2.11
N SER A 154 -19.92 -17.26 -3.09
CA SER A 154 -19.17 -18.50 -3.17
C SER A 154 -18.18 -18.66 -2.01
N ARG A 155 -18.37 -19.72 -1.20
CA ARG A 155 -17.54 -19.99 0.00
C ARG A 155 -16.06 -20.23 -0.32
N PHE A 156 -15.73 -20.72 -1.50
CA PHE A 156 -14.33 -20.92 -1.93
C PHE A 156 -13.53 -19.62 -2.00
N LEU A 157 -14.17 -18.46 -2.13
CA LEU A 157 -13.51 -17.16 -2.15
C LEU A 157 -12.96 -16.73 -0.77
N TYR A 158 -13.33 -17.41 0.32
CA TYR A 158 -12.72 -17.17 1.63
C TYR A 158 -11.26 -17.62 1.69
N ILE A 159 -10.85 -18.63 0.91
CA ILE A 159 -9.46 -19.09 0.87
C ILE A 159 -8.52 -17.97 0.37
N PRO A 160 -8.70 -17.43 -0.85
CA PRO A 160 -7.84 -16.33 -1.31
C PRO A 160 -8.03 -15.05 -0.49
N LEU A 161 -9.19 -14.81 0.13
CA LEU A 161 -9.37 -13.71 1.09
C LEU A 161 -8.47 -13.91 2.31
N ALA A 162 -8.42 -15.11 2.89
CA ALA A 162 -7.55 -15.42 4.01
C ALA A 162 -6.07 -15.20 3.66
N PHE A 163 -5.61 -15.77 2.53
CA PHE A 163 -4.24 -15.58 2.06
C PHE A 163 -3.88 -14.11 1.87
N SER A 164 -4.77 -13.32 1.26
CA SER A 164 -4.49 -11.92 1.01
C SER A 164 -4.54 -11.07 2.28
N ALA A 165 -5.49 -11.29 3.19
CA ALA A 165 -5.61 -10.53 4.43
C ALA A 165 -4.50 -10.86 5.43
N ILE A 166 -4.21 -12.15 5.66
CA ILE A 166 -3.10 -12.60 6.52
C ILE A 166 -1.77 -12.15 5.89
N GLY A 167 -1.57 -12.41 4.60
CA GLY A 167 -0.36 -12.06 3.89
C GLY A 167 -0.04 -10.57 3.98
N ALA A 168 -1.01 -9.69 3.81
CA ALA A 168 -0.81 -8.24 3.93
C ALA A 168 -0.21 -7.84 5.29
N CYS A 169 -0.61 -8.51 6.37
CA CYS A 169 -0.13 -8.20 7.72
C CYS A 169 1.32 -8.66 7.97
N LEU A 170 1.83 -9.63 7.21
CA LEU A 170 3.19 -10.19 7.42
C LEU A 170 4.31 -9.36 6.77
N PHE A 171 4.00 -8.19 6.22
CA PHE A 171 4.98 -7.31 5.61
C PHE A 171 5.43 -6.17 6.53
N SER A 172 4.52 -5.46 7.17
CA SER A 172 4.86 -4.36 8.08
C SER A 172 3.76 -4.04 9.08
N GLU A 173 4.15 -3.46 10.22
CA GLU A 173 3.24 -3.02 11.27
C GLU A 173 2.26 -1.96 10.75
N ASN A 174 2.76 -1.04 9.92
CA ASN A 174 1.94 0.02 9.32
C ASN A 174 0.83 -0.55 8.46
N THR A 175 1.15 -1.57 7.63
CA THR A 175 0.15 -2.25 6.81
C THR A 175 -0.87 -2.97 7.68
N THR A 176 -0.44 -3.58 8.76
CA THR A 176 -1.31 -4.27 9.72
C THR A 176 -2.33 -3.32 10.32
N ILE A 177 -1.90 -2.14 10.78
CA ILE A 177 -2.79 -1.09 11.30
C ILE A 177 -3.78 -0.64 10.23
N VAL A 178 -3.31 -0.36 9.01
CA VAL A 178 -4.17 0.03 7.89
C VAL A 178 -5.20 -1.06 7.58
N MET A 179 -4.80 -2.33 7.55
CA MET A 179 -5.72 -3.45 7.32
C MET A 179 -6.80 -3.57 8.39
N LEU A 180 -6.45 -3.37 9.67
CA LEU A 180 -7.42 -3.35 10.77
C LEU A 180 -8.41 -2.19 10.63
N CYS A 181 -7.92 -0.98 10.32
CA CYS A 181 -8.76 0.19 10.07
C CYS A 181 -9.70 -0.04 8.87
N VAL A 182 -9.20 -0.57 7.76
CA VAL A 182 -10.01 -0.88 6.57
C VAL A 182 -11.07 -1.94 6.89
N ALA A 183 -10.71 -2.99 7.64
CA ALA A 183 -11.68 -4.01 8.06
C ALA A 183 -12.80 -3.42 8.93
N ALA A 184 -12.45 -2.55 9.89
CA ALA A 184 -13.42 -1.84 10.71
C ALA A 184 -14.34 -0.93 9.86
N LEU A 185 -13.78 -0.18 8.92
CA LEU A 185 -14.55 0.68 8.00
C LEU A 185 -15.50 -0.12 7.10
N ILE A 186 -15.10 -1.31 6.64
CA ILE A 186 -15.97 -2.20 5.85
C ILE A 186 -17.16 -2.64 6.70
N ILE A 187 -16.94 -3.03 7.96
CA ILE A 187 -18.00 -3.45 8.89
C ILE A 187 -18.91 -2.26 9.20
N ALA A 188 -18.37 -1.10 9.52
CA ALA A 188 -19.15 0.11 9.77
C ALA A 188 -20.01 0.49 8.55
N GLY A 189 -19.45 0.46 7.34
CA GLY A 189 -20.19 0.71 6.10
C GLY A 189 -21.32 -0.30 5.86
N ASP A 190 -21.10 -1.57 6.21
CA ASP A 190 -22.15 -2.59 6.15
C ASP A 190 -23.28 -2.29 7.14
N PHE A 191 -22.96 -1.90 8.38
CA PHE A 191 -23.97 -1.50 9.36
C PHE A 191 -24.77 -0.27 8.91
N MET A 192 -24.13 0.73 8.34
CA MET A 192 -24.78 1.94 7.84
C MET A 192 -25.74 1.63 6.68
N SER A 193 -25.36 0.70 5.78
CA SER A 193 -26.12 0.42 4.56
C SER A 193 -27.15 -0.71 4.75
N ARG A 194 -26.86 -1.73 5.57
CA ARG A 194 -27.64 -2.96 5.67
C ARG A 194 -28.15 -3.28 7.09
N LYS A 195 -27.85 -2.45 8.08
CA LYS A 195 -28.15 -2.67 9.51
C LYS A 195 -27.50 -3.92 10.11
N LYS A 196 -26.60 -4.58 9.38
CA LYS A 196 -25.86 -5.78 9.83
C LYS A 196 -24.51 -5.89 9.13
N ALA A 197 -23.51 -6.44 9.81
CA ALA A 197 -22.22 -6.75 9.21
C ALA A 197 -22.35 -7.90 8.21
N SER A 198 -21.62 -7.82 7.10
CA SER A 198 -21.51 -8.92 6.15
C SER A 198 -20.55 -9.99 6.66
N ALA A 199 -20.83 -11.26 6.38
CA ALA A 199 -19.93 -12.36 6.72
C ALA A 199 -18.53 -12.15 6.12
N SER A 200 -18.42 -11.61 4.90
CA SER A 200 -17.14 -11.31 4.27
C SER A 200 -16.37 -10.20 4.99
N GLY A 201 -17.05 -9.17 5.53
CA GLY A 201 -16.42 -8.13 6.34
C GLY A 201 -15.89 -8.68 7.66
N ILE A 202 -16.70 -9.50 8.36
CA ILE A 202 -16.29 -10.16 9.61
C ILE A 202 -15.09 -11.09 9.37
N MET A 203 -15.15 -11.95 8.34
CA MET A 203 -14.06 -12.87 8.03
C MET A 203 -12.77 -12.13 7.63
N ASN A 204 -12.88 -11.02 6.91
CA ASN A 204 -11.71 -10.19 6.63
C ASN A 204 -11.08 -9.66 7.93
N LEU A 205 -11.86 -9.18 8.89
CA LEU A 205 -11.36 -8.76 10.20
C LEU A 205 -10.69 -9.93 10.94
N VAL A 206 -11.32 -11.09 10.98
CA VAL A 206 -10.76 -12.30 11.62
C VAL A 206 -9.41 -12.68 11.00
N PHE A 207 -9.32 -12.73 9.68
CA PHE A 207 -8.04 -13.05 9.00
C PHE A 207 -6.98 -11.97 9.21
N THR A 208 -7.37 -10.70 9.25
CA THR A 208 -6.46 -9.60 9.57
C THR A 208 -5.93 -9.71 11.01
N VAL A 209 -6.79 -10.04 11.97
CA VAL A 209 -6.38 -10.28 13.38
C VAL A 209 -5.44 -11.49 13.46
N ILE A 210 -5.73 -12.58 12.76
CA ILE A 210 -4.85 -13.75 12.70
C ILE A 210 -3.48 -13.35 12.14
N GLY A 211 -3.42 -12.62 11.02
CA GLY A 211 -2.17 -12.14 10.44
C GLY A 211 -1.40 -11.22 11.38
N THR A 212 -2.10 -10.34 12.10
CA THR A 212 -1.54 -9.49 13.15
C THR A 212 -0.90 -10.31 14.25
N LEU A 213 -1.62 -11.31 14.77
CA LEU A 213 -1.11 -12.18 15.84
C LEU A 213 0.12 -12.96 15.37
N ILE A 214 0.11 -13.52 14.16
CA ILE A 214 1.26 -14.23 13.60
C ILE A 214 2.48 -13.29 13.54
N MET A 215 2.33 -12.08 13.02
CA MET A 215 3.39 -11.10 12.93
C MET A 215 4.00 -10.75 14.29
N TYR A 216 3.18 -10.61 15.33
CA TYR A 216 3.66 -10.29 16.68
C TYR A 216 4.17 -11.50 17.46
N LEU A 217 3.74 -12.73 17.10
CA LEU A 217 4.18 -13.96 17.74
C LEU A 217 5.51 -14.48 17.18
N ILE A 218 5.81 -14.30 15.90
CA ILE A 218 7.06 -14.76 15.27
C ILE A 218 8.30 -14.39 16.10
N PRO A 219 8.54 -13.12 16.47
CA PRO A 219 9.74 -12.77 17.24
C PRO A 219 9.81 -13.41 18.62
N ARG A 220 8.66 -13.71 19.21
CA ARG A 220 8.60 -14.34 20.54
C ARG A 220 8.91 -15.84 20.48
N VAL A 221 8.40 -16.51 19.44
CA VAL A 221 8.65 -17.95 19.22
C VAL A 221 10.10 -18.21 18.81
N THR A 222 10.70 -17.28 18.11
CA THR A 222 12.10 -17.39 17.64
C THR A 222 13.13 -16.84 18.64
N ASP A 223 12.68 -16.48 19.84
CA ASP A 223 13.52 -15.89 20.91
C ASP A 223 14.30 -14.64 20.48
N THR A 224 13.72 -13.87 19.59
CA THR A 224 14.31 -12.63 19.06
C THR A 224 13.69 -11.38 19.67
N LYS A 225 13.09 -11.50 20.87
CA LYS A 225 12.37 -10.42 21.55
C LYS A 225 13.27 -9.19 21.79
N GLU A 226 14.50 -9.40 22.22
CA GLU A 226 15.46 -8.29 22.46
C GLU A 226 15.76 -7.51 21.18
N LYS A 227 15.91 -8.21 20.03
CA LYS A 227 16.06 -7.57 18.72
C LYS A 227 14.81 -6.78 18.33
N LEU A 228 13.62 -7.32 18.63
CA LEU A 228 12.35 -6.63 18.37
C LEU A 228 12.23 -5.34 19.17
N ASP A 229 12.57 -5.39 20.47
CA ASP A 229 12.53 -4.21 21.35
C ASP A 229 13.53 -3.15 20.90
N TYR A 230 14.71 -3.55 20.41
CA TYR A 230 15.69 -2.65 19.79
C TYR A 230 15.15 -2.00 18.50
N TYR A 231 14.54 -2.76 17.58
CA TYR A 231 14.02 -2.23 16.33
C TYR A 231 12.76 -1.37 16.50
N ARG A 232 11.92 -1.69 17.49
CA ARG A 232 10.68 -0.92 17.75
C ARG A 232 10.92 0.32 18.60
N GLY A 233 12.08 0.42 19.24
CA GLY A 233 12.50 1.51 20.10
C GLY A 233 11.49 1.86 21.19
N TYR A 234 11.91 2.10 22.40
CA TYR A 234 11.11 2.80 23.41
C TYR A 234 10.96 4.24 22.93
N VAL A 235 9.86 4.52 22.28
CA VAL A 235 9.55 5.90 21.87
C VAL A 235 9.05 6.62 23.09
N GLU A 236 9.92 7.38 23.76
CA GLU A 236 9.50 8.35 24.78
C GLU A 236 8.42 9.25 24.18
N THR A 237 7.45 9.66 25.00
CA THR A 237 6.29 10.46 24.56
C THR A 237 6.72 11.73 23.82
N LYS A 238 7.85 12.34 24.23
CA LYS A 238 8.45 13.50 23.53
C LYS A 238 8.94 13.16 22.12
N ALA A 239 9.59 11.99 21.95
CA ALA A 239 10.03 11.51 20.64
C ALA A 239 8.83 11.12 19.75
N LEU A 240 7.74 10.62 20.33
CA LEU A 240 6.49 10.34 19.61
C LEU A 240 5.90 11.63 19.00
N ILE A 241 5.76 12.69 19.80
CA ILE A 241 5.24 13.99 19.36
C ILE A 241 6.16 14.58 18.28
N PHE A 242 7.48 14.53 18.48
CA PHE A 242 8.45 14.98 17.49
C PHE A 242 8.34 14.18 16.18
N ASN A 243 8.22 12.86 16.24
CA ASN A 243 8.06 12.01 15.06
C ASN A 243 6.74 12.28 14.33
N ILE A 244 5.64 12.49 15.05
CA ILE A 244 4.35 12.84 14.44
C ILE A 244 4.45 14.21 13.76
N THR A 245 5.01 15.21 14.41
CA THR A 245 5.14 16.56 13.83
C THR A 245 6.09 16.61 12.66
N SER A 246 7.23 15.91 12.72
CA SER A 246 8.18 15.80 11.60
C SER A 246 7.59 15.04 10.41
N THR A 247 6.80 13.99 10.65
CA THR A 247 6.09 13.25 9.62
C THR A 247 5.01 14.12 8.96
N LEU A 248 4.20 14.82 9.74
CA LEU A 248 3.20 15.76 9.22
C LEU A 248 3.84 16.89 8.41
N ARG A 249 4.97 17.44 8.88
CA ARG A 249 5.74 18.45 8.16
C ARG A 249 6.28 17.89 6.83
N SER A 250 6.87 16.71 6.82
CA SER A 250 7.34 16.04 5.61
C SER A 250 6.19 15.81 4.64
N PHE A 251 5.03 15.36 5.13
CA PHE A 251 3.82 15.20 4.32
C PHE A 251 3.34 16.54 3.72
N ALA A 252 3.40 17.62 4.47
CA ALA A 252 2.99 18.94 4.02
C ALA A 252 3.90 19.49 2.92
N LEU A 253 5.23 19.36 3.10
CA LEU A 253 6.21 19.77 2.09
C LEU A 253 6.05 18.96 0.81
N LEU A 254 5.77 17.66 0.92
CA LEU A 254 5.51 16.74 -0.18
C LEU A 254 4.25 17.11 -0.95
N ALA A 255 3.16 17.38 -0.23
CA ALA A 255 1.89 17.79 -0.83
C ALA A 255 2.05 19.09 -1.63
N ASN A 256 2.91 20.02 -1.19
CA ASN A 256 3.15 21.28 -1.87
C ASN A 256 3.90 21.11 -3.20
N GLN A 257 4.95 20.29 -3.25
CA GLN A 257 5.77 20.14 -4.47
C GLN A 257 5.02 19.52 -5.65
N TYR A 258 4.01 18.67 -5.37
CA TYR A 258 3.25 17.94 -6.39
C TYR A 258 1.74 18.18 -6.31
N ALA A 259 1.31 19.18 -5.52
CA ALA A 259 -0.10 19.47 -5.29
C ALA A 259 -0.87 19.60 -6.61
N LEU A 260 -0.30 20.31 -7.59
CA LEU A 260 -0.95 20.51 -8.90
C LEU A 260 -1.17 19.18 -9.64
N VAL A 261 -0.14 18.31 -9.68
CA VAL A 261 -0.22 17.01 -10.35
C VAL A 261 -1.25 16.12 -9.66
N TYR A 262 -1.21 16.06 -8.32
CA TYR A 262 -2.18 15.30 -7.54
C TYR A 262 -3.61 15.81 -7.70
N VAL A 263 -3.81 17.13 -7.71
CA VAL A 263 -5.12 17.73 -7.91
C VAL A 263 -5.66 17.40 -9.30
N ILE A 264 -4.86 17.53 -10.36
CA ILE A 264 -5.28 17.20 -11.72
C ILE A 264 -5.67 15.73 -11.84
N ILE A 265 -4.80 14.82 -11.37
CA ILE A 265 -5.02 13.38 -11.52
C ILE A 265 -6.16 12.91 -10.62
N SER A 266 -6.24 13.39 -9.38
CA SER A 266 -7.34 13.07 -8.46
C SER A 266 -8.67 13.58 -9.02
N SER A 267 -8.69 14.78 -9.59
CA SER A 267 -9.87 15.33 -10.24
C SER A 267 -10.31 14.49 -11.45
N ALA A 268 -9.36 14.02 -12.27
CA ALA A 268 -9.65 13.12 -13.38
C ALA A 268 -10.23 11.78 -12.89
N LEU A 269 -9.66 11.18 -11.83
CA LEU A 269 -10.15 9.93 -11.25
C LEU A 269 -11.53 10.11 -10.61
N ILE A 270 -11.75 11.22 -9.89
CA ILE A 270 -13.05 11.54 -9.29
C ILE A 270 -14.10 11.78 -10.38
N TYR A 271 -13.74 12.45 -11.48
CA TYR A 271 -14.63 12.59 -12.62
C TYR A 271 -15.04 11.23 -13.22
N VAL A 272 -14.10 10.30 -13.35
CA VAL A 272 -14.40 8.94 -13.81
C VAL A 272 -15.34 8.22 -12.83
N LEU A 273 -15.08 8.31 -11.53
CA LEU A 273 -15.96 7.75 -10.48
C LEU A 273 -17.35 8.39 -10.49
N TYR A 274 -17.40 9.72 -10.65
CA TYR A 274 -18.67 10.45 -10.77
C TYR A 274 -19.50 9.97 -11.96
N ARG A 275 -18.88 9.78 -13.11
CA ARG A 275 -19.55 9.24 -14.31
C ARG A 275 -20.05 7.81 -14.10
N GLN A 276 -19.33 7.02 -13.32
CA GLN A 276 -19.65 5.62 -13.08
C GLN A 276 -20.73 5.43 -12.00
N TYR A 277 -20.71 6.26 -10.95
CA TYR A 277 -21.57 6.12 -9.76
C TYR A 277 -22.47 7.33 -9.51
N GLY A 278 -22.54 8.28 -10.42
CA GLY A 278 -23.17 9.60 -10.25
C GLY A 278 -24.69 9.62 -10.04
N THR A 279 -25.36 8.46 -10.11
CA THR A 279 -26.77 8.29 -9.72
C THR A 279 -26.97 8.18 -8.20
N ASN A 280 -25.91 7.85 -7.44
CA ASN A 280 -25.99 7.75 -5.99
C ASN A 280 -25.59 9.09 -5.32
N ARG A 281 -26.58 9.78 -4.71
CA ARG A 281 -26.37 11.07 -4.05
C ARG A 281 -25.32 11.04 -2.94
N ILE A 282 -25.21 9.93 -2.18
CA ILE A 282 -24.26 9.78 -1.08
C ILE A 282 -22.83 9.70 -1.64
N ILE A 283 -22.61 8.88 -2.65
CA ILE A 283 -21.28 8.74 -3.29
C ILE A 283 -20.87 10.07 -3.91
N LYS A 284 -21.80 10.76 -4.58
CA LYS A 284 -21.56 12.10 -5.14
C LYS A 284 -21.15 13.11 -4.06
N PHE A 285 -21.84 13.11 -2.92
CA PHE A 285 -21.53 13.99 -1.80
C PHE A 285 -20.14 13.67 -1.22
N ILE A 286 -19.83 12.39 -0.98
CA ILE A 286 -18.52 11.95 -0.46
C ILE A 286 -17.39 12.35 -1.42
N LEU A 287 -17.54 12.11 -2.72
CA LEU A 287 -16.54 12.47 -3.72
C LEU A 287 -16.35 13.99 -3.82
N THR A 288 -17.43 14.75 -3.71
CA THR A 288 -17.37 16.23 -3.69
C THR A 288 -16.71 16.74 -2.40
N ALA A 289 -17.01 16.11 -1.26
CA ALA A 289 -16.37 16.43 0.02
C ALA A 289 -14.86 16.13 0.02
N ILE A 290 -14.46 14.99 -0.54
CA ILE A 290 -13.04 14.66 -0.70
C ILE A 290 -12.33 15.68 -1.61
N LEU A 291 -12.95 16.07 -2.72
CA LEU A 291 -12.42 17.11 -3.62
C LEU A 291 -12.27 18.48 -2.94
N ALA A 292 -13.20 18.83 -2.08
CA ALA A 292 -13.17 20.11 -1.35
C ALA A 292 -12.18 20.08 -0.17
N VAL A 293 -12.13 18.96 0.55
CA VAL A 293 -11.30 18.81 1.77
C VAL A 293 -9.82 18.58 1.42
N PHE A 294 -9.51 17.89 0.32
CA PHE A 294 -8.13 17.59 -0.04
C PHE A 294 -7.25 18.85 -0.26
N PRO A 295 -7.66 19.88 -1.00
CA PRO A 295 -6.91 21.14 -1.08
C PRO A 295 -6.81 21.85 0.27
N LEU A 296 -7.85 21.80 1.10
CA LEU A 296 -7.86 22.41 2.44
C LEU A 296 -6.91 21.68 3.38
N THR A 297 -6.83 20.34 3.34
CA THR A 297 -5.85 19.58 4.12
C THR A 297 -4.42 19.88 3.67
N CYS A 298 -4.16 20.05 2.39
CA CYS A 298 -2.86 20.47 1.88
C CYS A 298 -2.48 21.89 2.38
N VAL A 299 -3.40 22.84 2.33
CA VAL A 299 -3.18 24.21 2.85
C VAL A 299 -2.98 24.18 4.37
N PHE A 300 -3.80 23.44 5.11
CA PHE A 300 -3.67 23.32 6.56
C PHE A 300 -2.34 22.66 6.96
N ALA A 301 -1.93 21.63 6.24
CA ALA A 301 -0.65 20.98 6.44
C ALA A 301 0.54 21.93 6.16
N LEU A 302 0.42 22.82 5.16
CA LEU A 302 1.40 23.87 4.89
C LEU A 302 1.50 24.89 6.02
N ILE A 303 0.37 25.33 6.56
CA ILE A 303 0.33 26.29 7.68
C ILE A 303 0.97 25.65 8.93
N LEU A 304 0.68 24.36 9.21
CA LEU A 304 1.30 23.64 10.32
C LEU A 304 2.82 23.47 10.12
N ALA A 305 3.26 23.18 8.89
CA ALA A 305 4.69 23.07 8.57
C ALA A 305 5.42 24.41 8.74
N GLN A 306 4.80 25.51 8.33
CA GLN A 306 5.35 26.85 8.51
C GLN A 306 5.45 27.23 9.99
N LYS A 307 4.42 26.99 10.79
CA LYS A 307 4.46 27.22 12.24
C LYS A 307 5.46 26.33 12.96
N ALA A 308 5.62 25.07 12.56
CA ALA A 308 6.63 24.18 13.13
C ALA A 308 8.06 24.67 12.82
N ASN A 309 8.28 25.29 11.64
CA ASN A 309 9.57 25.93 11.31
C ASN A 309 9.85 27.17 12.18
N GLU A 310 8.85 28.00 12.41
CA GLU A 310 8.98 29.18 13.28
C GLU A 310 9.30 28.77 14.73
N LEU A 311 8.67 27.73 15.25
CA LEU A 311 8.96 27.17 16.57
C LEU A 311 10.35 26.52 16.66
N ALA A 312 10.80 25.80 15.62
CA ALA A 312 12.14 25.20 15.58
C ALA A 312 13.27 26.23 15.44
N ALA A 313 12.99 27.43 14.94
CA ALA A 313 13.94 28.53 14.86
C ALA A 313 14.08 29.33 16.17
N LEU A 314 13.19 29.08 17.17
CA LEU A 314 13.17 29.71 18.48
C LEU A 314 13.87 28.85 19.57
N TYR A 315 14.31 27.64 19.23
CA TYR A 315 15.10 26.73 20.08
C TYR A 315 16.39 26.30 19.40
#